data_4f16b24e8ea2f1c1bc3c13e01d7bf1d0
#
_entry.id   4f16b24e8ea2f1c1bc3c13e01d7bf1d0
#
_cell.length_a   1.000
_cell.length_b   1.000
_cell.length_c   1.000
_cell.angle_alpha   90.00
_cell.angle_beta   90.00
_cell.angle_gamma   90.00
#
_symmetry.space_group_name_H-M   'P 1'
#
loop_
_entity.id
_entity.type
_entity.pdbx_description
1 polymer ?
#
loop_
_entity_poly.entity_id
_entity_poly.type
_entity_poly.pdbx_seq_one_letter_code
_entity_poly.pdbx_strand_id
1 'polypeptide(L)'
;EYNLESVYWCVSRNNERAVRFYDKHNFHEAVDISKEIRNRYAEMKNLKWYSVLKGDVLDERRDVVGCKIVHINTIPTVDAGELSFFEATHDVTFDIKRIYYISKVPEGTRRGFHAHKKLKQLLFCPYGRIQLVLENEKGREEIELSDPSIGVMIEEPTWREMLWIQKDSVLCVAASDFYDPADYIRNYEDFKKYLKELNR
;
A
#
# COMPACT_ATOMS: atom_id res chain seq x y z
N GLU A 1 -2.26 24.48 12.15
CA GLU A 1 -2.11 23.05 12.54
C GLU A 1 -2.92 22.84 13.81
N TYR A 2 -3.93 21.95 13.75
CA TYR A 2 -4.68 21.54 14.95
C TYR A 2 -3.91 20.42 15.62
N ASN A 3 -3.47 20.60 16.86
CA ASN A 3 -2.82 19.56 17.65
C ASN A 3 -3.90 18.64 18.25
N LEU A 4 -4.49 17.77 17.43
CA LEU A 4 -5.49 16.80 17.84
C LEU A 4 -4.80 15.61 18.51
N GLU A 5 -5.18 15.30 19.74
CA GLU A 5 -4.68 14.11 20.46
C GLU A 5 -5.45 12.84 20.09
N SER A 6 -6.71 13.00 19.68
CA SER A 6 -7.59 11.90 19.31
C SER A 6 -8.70 12.34 18.35
N VAL A 7 -9.12 11.44 17.49
CA VAL A 7 -10.29 11.60 16.62
C VAL A 7 -11.28 10.48 16.94
N TYR A 8 -12.57 10.84 17.11
CA TYR A 8 -13.65 9.89 17.35
C TYR A 8 -14.70 9.97 16.25
N TRP A 9 -15.23 8.84 15.86
CA TRP A 9 -16.39 8.75 14.97
C TRP A 9 -17.27 7.57 15.33
N CYS A 10 -18.48 7.53 14.81
CA CYS A 10 -19.39 6.44 15.07
C CYS A 10 -20.03 5.94 13.78
N VAL A 11 -20.41 4.68 13.79
CA VAL A 11 -21.20 4.03 12.74
C VAL A 11 -22.37 3.27 13.36
N SER A 12 -23.45 3.10 12.61
CA SER A 12 -24.51 2.20 13.03
C SER A 12 -23.99 0.78 13.10
N ARG A 13 -24.27 0.04 14.18
CA ARG A 13 -23.93 -1.39 14.30
C ARG A 13 -24.64 -2.24 13.22
N ASN A 14 -25.73 -1.73 12.65
CA ASN A 14 -26.44 -2.38 11.54
C ASN A 14 -25.69 -2.21 10.20
N ASN A 15 -24.75 -1.28 10.11
CA ASN A 15 -23.84 -1.18 8.98
C ASN A 15 -22.66 -2.16 9.17
N GLU A 16 -22.97 -3.46 9.01
CA GLU A 16 -21.99 -4.53 9.21
C GLU A 16 -20.75 -4.39 8.34
N ARG A 17 -20.88 -3.76 7.17
CA ARG A 17 -19.75 -3.54 6.27
C ARG A 17 -18.75 -2.52 6.86
N ALA A 18 -19.26 -1.40 7.35
CA ALA A 18 -18.42 -0.39 7.98
C ALA A 18 -17.79 -0.92 9.29
N VAL A 19 -18.57 -1.64 10.10
CA VAL A 19 -18.09 -2.28 11.32
C VAL A 19 -16.95 -3.25 10.99
N ARG A 20 -17.15 -4.16 10.03
CA ARG A 20 -16.10 -5.11 9.60
C ARG A 20 -14.87 -4.41 9.04
N PHE A 21 -15.04 -3.30 8.33
CA PHE A 21 -13.92 -2.51 7.82
C PHE A 21 -13.08 -1.98 8.96
N TYR A 22 -13.68 -1.27 9.91
CA TYR A 22 -12.93 -0.67 11.02
C TYR A 22 -12.30 -1.73 11.93
N ASP A 23 -13.01 -2.82 12.23
CA ASP A 23 -12.48 -3.93 13.02
C ASP A 23 -11.29 -4.63 12.31
N LYS A 24 -11.36 -4.79 10.98
CA LYS A 24 -10.28 -5.38 10.17
C LYS A 24 -9.02 -4.50 10.13
N HIS A 25 -9.20 -3.19 10.13
CA HIS A 25 -8.09 -2.23 10.08
C HIS A 25 -7.60 -1.78 11.46
N ASN A 26 -7.88 -2.58 12.50
CA ASN A 26 -7.43 -2.37 13.88
C ASN A 26 -7.83 -1.02 14.50
N PHE A 27 -8.91 -0.41 14.02
CA PHE A 27 -9.47 0.74 14.72
C PHE A 27 -10.06 0.28 16.05
N HIS A 28 -9.67 0.92 17.12
CA HIS A 28 -10.11 0.54 18.46
C HIS A 28 -11.56 0.99 18.72
N GLU A 29 -12.38 0.09 19.27
CA GLU A 29 -13.69 0.49 19.78
C GLU A 29 -13.48 1.47 20.93
N ALA A 30 -13.98 2.70 20.78
CA ALA A 30 -13.85 3.73 21.78
C ALA A 30 -14.86 3.50 22.92
N VAL A 31 -14.36 3.09 24.08
CA VAL A 31 -15.18 2.87 25.28
C VAL A 31 -15.29 4.13 26.15
N ASP A 32 -14.30 5.01 26.11
CA ASP A 32 -14.19 6.22 26.95
C ASP A 32 -14.56 7.51 26.21
N ILE A 33 -15.75 7.53 25.59
CA ILE A 33 -16.24 8.73 24.95
C ILE A 33 -16.87 9.64 26.00
N SER A 34 -16.52 10.93 25.96
CA SER A 34 -17.05 11.90 26.91
C SER A 34 -18.57 11.89 26.91
N LYS A 35 -19.15 12.13 28.11
CA LYS A 35 -20.60 12.18 28.30
C LYS A 35 -21.26 13.22 27.39
N GLU A 36 -20.54 14.32 27.12
CA GLU A 36 -21.00 15.39 26.25
C GLU A 36 -21.17 14.95 24.81
N ILE A 37 -20.20 14.19 24.24
CA ILE A 37 -20.28 13.62 22.90
C ILE A 37 -21.41 12.58 22.82
N ARG A 38 -21.52 11.71 23.82
CA ARG A 38 -22.61 10.71 23.85
C ARG A 38 -23.99 11.38 23.88
N ASN A 39 -24.16 12.46 24.64
CA ASN A 39 -25.43 13.17 24.72
C ASN A 39 -25.80 13.87 23.41
N ARG A 40 -24.82 14.38 22.64
CA ARG A 40 -25.05 15.01 21.35
C ARG A 40 -25.66 14.04 20.33
N TYR A 41 -25.36 12.75 20.45
CA TYR A 41 -25.85 11.68 19.57
C TYR A 41 -26.82 10.73 20.26
N ALA A 42 -27.43 11.15 21.39
CA ALA A 42 -28.29 10.29 22.21
C ALA A 42 -29.54 9.77 21.47
N GLU A 43 -30.00 10.52 20.46
CA GLU A 43 -31.15 10.10 19.64
C GLU A 43 -30.80 8.98 18.63
N MET A 44 -29.51 8.83 18.30
CA MET A 44 -29.04 7.79 17.39
C MET A 44 -28.78 6.51 18.17
N LYS A 45 -29.68 5.52 17.99
CA LYS A 45 -29.57 4.21 18.65
C LYS A 45 -28.59 3.29 17.91
N ASN A 46 -28.02 2.36 18.67
CA ASN A 46 -27.20 1.27 18.13
C ASN A 46 -25.92 1.72 17.39
N LEU A 47 -25.20 2.68 17.97
CA LEU A 47 -23.92 3.13 17.46
C LEU A 47 -22.75 2.30 18.01
N LYS A 48 -21.76 2.01 17.16
CA LYS A 48 -20.43 1.58 17.54
C LYS A 48 -19.47 2.76 17.31
N TRP A 49 -18.70 3.08 18.33
CA TRP A 49 -17.75 4.19 18.29
C TRP A 49 -16.36 3.67 18.07
N TYR A 50 -15.57 4.43 17.34
CA TYR A 50 -14.18 4.17 17.09
C TYR A 50 -13.34 5.39 17.43
N SER A 51 -12.06 5.16 17.72
CA SER A 51 -11.08 6.22 17.97
C SER A 51 -9.77 5.94 17.28
N VAL A 52 -9.08 7.02 16.94
CA VAL A 52 -7.65 7.03 16.59
C VAL A 52 -6.99 8.01 17.53
N LEU A 53 -6.00 7.57 18.27
CA LEU A 53 -5.19 8.41 19.14
C LEU A 53 -3.96 8.93 18.36
N LYS A 54 -3.40 10.06 18.80
CA LYS A 54 -2.10 10.52 18.30
C LYS A 54 -1.03 9.51 18.73
N GLY A 55 -0.58 8.67 17.86
CA GLY A 55 0.31 7.54 18.14
C GLY A 55 -0.28 6.17 17.79
N ASP A 56 -1.61 6.05 17.70
CA ASP A 56 -2.23 5.00 16.92
C ASP A 56 -2.07 5.39 15.44
N VAL A 57 -0.86 5.35 14.99
CA VAL A 57 -0.62 5.52 13.57
C VAL A 57 -1.40 4.41 12.91
N LEU A 58 -2.37 4.79 12.09
CA LEU A 58 -2.93 3.92 11.07
C LEU A 58 -1.76 3.17 10.48
N ASP A 59 -1.69 1.86 10.76
CA ASP A 59 -0.62 0.96 10.38
C ASP A 59 0.40 1.66 9.44
N GLU A 60 1.35 2.44 10.02
CA GLU A 60 2.55 2.81 9.29
C GLU A 60 3.23 1.48 9.03
N ARG A 61 2.75 0.80 7.99
CA ARG A 61 3.52 -0.31 7.47
C ARG A 61 4.88 0.27 7.22
N ARG A 62 5.79 -0.10 8.09
CA ARG A 62 7.18 0.30 8.02
C ARG A 62 7.65 0.12 6.57
N ASP A 63 8.27 1.15 6.01
CA ASP A 63 8.91 1.07 4.71
C ASP A 63 9.68 -0.24 4.58
N VAL A 64 9.51 -0.92 3.47
CA VAL A 64 10.17 -2.20 3.18
C VAL A 64 11.50 -1.93 2.52
N VAL A 65 12.61 -2.16 3.22
CA VAL A 65 13.99 -1.79 2.82
C VAL A 65 14.09 -0.35 2.30
N GLY A 66 13.33 0.58 2.91
CA GLY A 66 13.28 1.99 2.51
C GLY A 66 12.42 2.28 1.26
N CYS A 67 11.75 1.27 0.68
CA CYS A 67 10.70 1.47 -0.30
C CYS A 67 9.42 1.89 0.43
N LYS A 68 8.84 3.01 0.04
CA LYS A 68 7.70 3.61 0.74
C LYS A 68 6.42 2.81 0.53
N ILE A 69 5.67 2.64 1.59
CA ILE A 69 4.28 2.18 1.48
C ILE A 69 3.40 3.36 1.07
N VAL A 70 2.62 3.18 0.02
CA VAL A 70 1.69 4.19 -0.51
C VAL A 70 0.26 3.72 -0.26
N HIS A 71 -0.52 4.57 0.39
CA HIS A 71 -1.96 4.36 0.53
C HIS A 71 -2.67 4.89 -0.72
N ILE A 72 -3.30 3.99 -1.46
CA ILE A 72 -4.10 4.30 -2.64
C ILE A 72 -5.47 4.78 -2.16
N ASN A 73 -5.88 5.97 -2.57
CA ASN A 73 -7.18 6.53 -2.20
C ASN A 73 -8.31 5.59 -2.65
N THR A 74 -9.16 5.18 -1.71
CA THR A 74 -10.26 4.27 -2.00
C THR A 74 -11.57 4.81 -1.48
N ILE A 75 -12.54 5.00 -2.38
CA ILE A 75 -13.87 5.51 -2.10
C ILE A 75 -14.86 4.36 -2.25
N PRO A 76 -15.42 3.85 -1.15
CA PRO A 76 -16.47 2.83 -1.22
C PRO A 76 -17.79 3.44 -1.72
N THR A 77 -18.44 2.76 -2.65
CA THR A 77 -19.77 3.12 -3.15
C THR A 77 -20.78 2.07 -2.71
N VAL A 78 -21.86 2.50 -2.07
CA VAL A 78 -22.91 1.58 -1.60
C VAL A 78 -23.50 0.81 -2.78
N ASP A 79 -23.50 -0.50 -2.69
CA ASP A 79 -24.01 -1.44 -3.71
C ASP A 79 -23.36 -1.37 -5.10
N ALA A 80 -22.25 -0.60 -5.25
CA ALA A 80 -21.56 -0.41 -6.52
C ALA A 80 -20.04 -0.63 -6.47
N GLY A 81 -19.52 -1.17 -5.34
CA GLY A 81 -18.11 -1.50 -5.21
C GLY A 81 -17.26 -0.35 -4.67
N GLU A 82 -16.00 -0.28 -5.09
CA GLU A 82 -15.00 0.68 -4.62
C GLU A 82 -14.28 1.32 -5.79
N LEU A 83 -14.07 2.63 -5.73
CA LEU A 83 -13.22 3.36 -6.63
C LEU A 83 -11.87 3.60 -5.97
N SER A 84 -10.79 3.09 -6.55
CA SER A 84 -9.43 3.34 -6.08
C SER A 84 -8.67 4.17 -7.09
N PHE A 85 -7.93 5.19 -6.63
CA PHE A 85 -7.14 6.07 -7.48
C PHE A 85 -5.91 6.63 -6.74
N PHE A 86 -4.94 7.05 -7.51
CA PHE A 86 -3.80 7.85 -7.06
C PHE A 86 -3.40 8.83 -8.16
N GLU A 87 -2.81 9.95 -7.77
CA GLU A 87 -2.48 11.05 -8.67
C GLU A 87 -0.98 11.27 -8.77
N ALA A 88 -0.52 11.52 -10.00
CA ALA A 88 0.88 11.81 -10.26
C ALA A 88 1.31 13.09 -9.53
N THR A 89 2.52 13.10 -8.97
CA THR A 89 3.12 14.21 -8.21
C THR A 89 2.39 14.61 -6.93
N HIS A 90 1.26 13.98 -6.65
CA HIS A 90 0.48 14.18 -5.42
C HIS A 90 0.61 12.97 -4.48
N ASP A 91 0.09 11.82 -4.89
CA ASP A 91 0.18 10.57 -4.10
C ASP A 91 1.47 9.79 -4.39
N VAL A 92 2.02 9.94 -5.60
CA VAL A 92 3.34 9.41 -5.99
C VAL A 92 4.29 10.56 -6.30
N THR A 93 5.58 10.36 -6.06
CA THR A 93 6.61 11.42 -6.14
C THR A 93 7.10 11.71 -7.56
N PHE A 94 6.46 11.14 -8.59
CA PHE A 94 6.91 11.24 -9.98
C PHE A 94 5.76 11.40 -10.96
N ASP A 95 6.07 11.97 -12.14
CA ASP A 95 5.17 11.95 -13.30
C ASP A 95 5.00 10.54 -13.84
N ILE A 96 3.77 10.09 -14.01
CA ILE A 96 3.48 8.78 -14.57
C ILE A 96 3.59 8.84 -16.10
N LYS A 97 4.62 8.18 -16.65
CA LYS A 97 4.81 8.07 -18.11
C LYS A 97 4.25 6.77 -18.68
N ARG A 98 4.13 5.74 -17.85
CA ARG A 98 3.68 4.42 -18.28
C ARG A 98 2.93 3.71 -17.15
N ILE A 99 1.83 3.07 -17.51
CA ILE A 99 1.13 2.11 -16.66
C ILE A 99 1.16 0.76 -17.40
N TYR A 100 1.45 -0.31 -16.69
CA TYR A 100 1.36 -1.66 -17.21
C TYR A 100 0.88 -2.62 -16.12
N TYR A 101 0.39 -3.77 -16.54
CA TYR A 101 -0.04 -4.82 -15.62
C TYR A 101 0.43 -6.19 -16.08
N ILE A 102 0.56 -7.10 -15.13
CA ILE A 102 0.94 -8.49 -15.34
C ILE A 102 -0.20 -9.35 -14.81
N SER A 103 -0.81 -10.13 -15.68
CA SER A 103 -1.96 -10.99 -15.38
C SER A 103 -1.78 -12.38 -15.97
N LYS A 104 -2.68 -13.29 -15.63
CA LYS A 104 -2.69 -14.69 -16.11
C LYS A 104 -1.40 -15.46 -15.81
N VAL A 105 -0.73 -15.08 -14.74
CA VAL A 105 0.45 -15.77 -14.23
C VAL A 105 -0.02 -16.95 -13.39
N PRO A 106 0.47 -18.18 -13.63
CA PRO A 106 0.12 -19.33 -12.79
C PRO A 106 0.56 -19.11 -11.33
N GLU A 107 -0.25 -19.64 -10.41
CA GLU A 107 0.11 -19.68 -8.99
C GLU A 107 1.45 -20.40 -8.78
N GLY A 108 2.23 -19.95 -7.83
CA GLY A 108 3.59 -20.45 -7.56
C GLY A 108 4.67 -19.91 -8.49
N THR A 109 4.31 -19.15 -9.52
CA THR A 109 5.31 -18.61 -10.47
C THR A 109 6.02 -17.40 -9.87
N ARG A 110 7.36 -17.41 -9.98
CA ARG A 110 8.22 -16.26 -9.66
C ARG A 110 8.57 -15.48 -10.92
N ARG A 111 8.57 -14.16 -10.82
CA ARG A 111 8.97 -13.23 -11.89
C ARG A 111 9.81 -12.09 -11.29
N GLY A 112 10.24 -11.18 -12.17
CA GLY A 112 11.08 -10.05 -11.79
C GLY A 112 12.53 -10.39 -12.04
N PHE A 113 13.31 -10.69 -11.00
CA PHE A 113 14.73 -10.98 -11.04
C PHE A 113 15.51 -9.88 -11.76
N HIS A 114 15.27 -8.63 -11.35
CA HIS A 114 15.96 -7.47 -11.89
C HIS A 114 15.89 -6.29 -10.91
N ALA A 115 16.75 -5.30 -11.18
CA ALA A 115 16.65 -3.96 -10.62
C ALA A 115 16.59 -2.93 -11.76
N HIS A 116 16.20 -1.72 -11.43
CA HIS A 116 16.30 -0.54 -12.29
C HIS A 116 17.34 0.42 -11.73
N LYS A 117 18.05 1.13 -12.63
CA LYS A 117 19.05 2.12 -12.23
C LYS A 117 18.42 3.44 -11.82
N LYS A 118 17.37 3.86 -12.54
CA LYS A 118 16.75 5.20 -12.40
C LYS A 118 15.23 5.17 -12.34
N LEU A 119 14.58 4.13 -12.89
CA LEU A 119 13.14 4.06 -13.00
C LEU A 119 12.51 4.00 -11.61
N LYS A 120 11.62 4.94 -11.33
CA LYS A 120 10.74 4.90 -10.16
C LYS A 120 9.46 4.19 -10.52
N GLN A 121 8.92 3.44 -9.58
CA GLN A 121 7.71 2.63 -9.79
C GLN A 121 6.83 2.59 -8.54
N LEU A 122 5.51 2.63 -8.75
CA LEU A 122 4.54 2.20 -7.75
C LEU A 122 4.00 0.83 -8.18
N LEU A 123 4.17 -0.18 -7.33
CA LEU A 123 3.66 -1.54 -7.52
C LEU A 123 2.46 -1.75 -6.61
N PHE A 124 1.35 -2.26 -7.12
CA PHE A 124 0.17 -2.60 -6.33
C PHE A 124 -0.59 -3.78 -6.95
N CYS A 125 -1.39 -4.47 -6.13
CA CYS A 125 -2.16 -5.63 -6.54
C CYS A 125 -3.67 -5.33 -6.43
N PRO A 126 -4.33 -4.89 -7.51
CA PRO A 126 -5.76 -4.56 -7.46
C PRO A 126 -6.65 -5.79 -7.28
N TYR A 127 -6.14 -6.98 -7.57
CA TYR A 127 -6.85 -8.24 -7.37
C TYR A 127 -5.88 -9.39 -7.10
N GLY A 128 -6.18 -10.17 -6.07
CA GLY A 128 -5.43 -11.36 -5.70
C GLY A 128 -4.35 -11.10 -4.67
N ARG A 129 -3.28 -11.91 -4.69
CA ARG A 129 -2.21 -11.88 -3.70
C ARG A 129 -0.86 -12.14 -4.36
N ILE A 130 0.07 -11.23 -4.16
CA ILE A 130 1.42 -11.30 -4.71
C ILE A 130 2.42 -10.97 -3.61
N GLN A 131 3.39 -11.85 -3.39
CA GLN A 131 4.50 -11.57 -2.50
C GLN A 131 5.60 -10.86 -3.28
N LEU A 132 6.00 -9.67 -2.82
CA LEU A 132 7.19 -8.98 -3.28
C LEU A 132 8.37 -9.34 -2.38
N VAL A 133 9.51 -9.62 -2.99
CA VAL A 133 10.80 -9.68 -2.32
C VAL A 133 11.62 -8.52 -2.83
N LEU A 134 12.07 -7.66 -1.94
CA LEU A 134 12.80 -6.43 -2.24
C LEU A 134 14.16 -6.48 -1.56
N GLU A 135 15.22 -6.15 -2.28
CA GLU A 135 16.57 -6.11 -1.75
C GLU A 135 17.34 -4.91 -2.30
N ASN A 136 17.97 -4.18 -1.40
CA ASN A 136 18.90 -3.10 -1.72
C ASN A 136 20.04 -3.03 -0.67
N GLU A 137 20.72 -1.90 -0.55
CA GLU A 137 21.78 -1.72 0.44
C GLU A 137 21.31 -1.78 1.91
N LYS A 138 20.01 -1.47 2.15
CA LYS A 138 19.41 -1.46 3.49
C LYS A 138 19.03 -2.87 3.98
N GLY A 139 19.05 -3.85 3.06
CA GLY A 139 18.74 -5.25 3.38
C GLY A 139 17.84 -5.93 2.38
N ARG A 140 17.23 -7.05 2.82
CA ARG A 140 16.26 -7.86 2.07
C ARG A 140 15.02 -8.08 2.94
N GLU A 141 13.88 -7.71 2.42
CA GLU A 141 12.59 -7.88 3.10
C GLU A 141 11.52 -8.37 2.12
N GLU A 142 10.44 -8.89 2.67
CA GLU A 142 9.30 -9.40 1.92
C GLU A 142 8.03 -8.68 2.35
N ILE A 143 7.14 -8.39 1.40
CA ILE A 143 5.82 -7.83 1.67
C ILE A 143 4.78 -8.52 0.78
N GLU A 144 3.62 -8.79 1.33
CA GLU A 144 2.47 -9.29 0.59
C GLU A 144 1.59 -8.13 0.14
N LEU A 145 1.35 -8.04 -1.16
CA LEU A 145 0.33 -7.19 -1.76
C LEU A 145 -0.96 -7.99 -1.88
N SER A 146 -1.89 -7.79 -0.96
CA SER A 146 -3.21 -8.44 -0.90
C SER A 146 -4.35 -7.46 -0.63
N ASP A 147 -4.00 -6.21 -0.38
CA ASP A 147 -4.93 -5.10 -0.19
C ASP A 147 -4.81 -4.15 -1.38
N PRO A 148 -5.87 -3.95 -2.19
CA PRO A 148 -5.82 -3.07 -3.36
C PRO A 148 -5.59 -1.60 -3.01
N SER A 149 -5.79 -1.19 -1.75
CA SER A 149 -5.52 0.16 -1.27
C SER A 149 -4.05 0.38 -0.87
N ILE A 150 -3.20 -0.64 -0.99
CA ILE A 150 -1.79 -0.56 -0.60
C ILE A 150 -0.89 -0.80 -1.81
N GLY A 151 0.07 0.11 -2.00
CA GLY A 151 1.15 -0.03 -2.98
C GLY A 151 2.54 0.11 -2.36
N VAL A 152 3.55 -0.32 -3.09
CA VAL A 152 4.96 -0.14 -2.73
C VAL A 152 5.63 0.75 -3.77
N MET A 153 6.17 1.88 -3.34
CA MET A 153 6.90 2.82 -4.19
C MET A 153 8.39 2.57 -4.09
N ILE A 154 9.00 2.23 -5.23
CA ILE A 154 10.44 1.97 -5.37
C ILE A 154 11.05 3.15 -6.12
N GLU A 155 11.93 3.90 -5.47
CA GLU A 155 12.59 5.08 -6.03
C GLU A 155 14.10 4.90 -6.19
N GLU A 156 14.69 3.98 -5.43
CA GLU A 156 16.12 3.67 -5.43
C GLU A 156 16.39 2.33 -6.12
N PRO A 157 17.61 2.08 -6.61
CA PRO A 157 17.95 0.78 -7.17
C PRO A 157 17.71 -0.35 -6.19
N THR A 158 16.67 -1.15 -6.49
CA THR A 158 16.21 -2.23 -5.63
C THR A 158 15.97 -3.47 -6.50
N TRP A 159 16.62 -4.58 -6.15
CA TRP A 159 16.33 -5.89 -6.72
C TRP A 159 14.94 -6.33 -6.30
N ARG A 160 14.17 -6.85 -7.25
CA ARG A 160 12.80 -7.28 -6.97
C ARG A 160 12.49 -8.63 -7.59
N GLU A 161 11.80 -9.43 -6.80
CA GLU A 161 11.17 -10.67 -7.22
C GLU A 161 9.70 -10.60 -6.84
N MET A 162 8.84 -11.20 -7.64
CA MET A 162 7.40 -11.28 -7.40
C MET A 162 6.98 -12.74 -7.46
N LEU A 163 6.31 -13.24 -6.44
CA LEU A 163 5.72 -14.57 -6.39
C LEU A 163 4.20 -14.44 -6.41
N TRP A 164 3.55 -15.03 -7.41
CA TRP A 164 2.10 -15.14 -7.48
C TRP A 164 1.63 -16.22 -6.52
N ILE A 165 1.11 -15.83 -5.35
CA ILE A 165 0.67 -16.76 -4.29
C ILE A 165 -0.83 -17.06 -4.35
N GLN A 166 -1.55 -16.44 -5.28
CA GLN A 166 -2.94 -16.72 -5.56
C GLN A 166 -3.17 -16.70 -7.08
N LYS A 167 -4.00 -17.62 -7.55
CA LYS A 167 -4.44 -17.68 -8.95
C LYS A 167 -5.15 -16.37 -9.37
N ASP A 168 -5.00 -16.03 -10.64
CA ASP A 168 -5.62 -14.87 -11.29
C ASP A 168 -5.23 -13.51 -10.71
N SER A 169 -4.22 -13.44 -9.84
CA SER A 169 -3.71 -12.19 -9.30
C SER A 169 -3.16 -11.28 -10.40
N VAL A 170 -3.41 -9.97 -10.24
CA VAL A 170 -2.97 -8.94 -11.17
C VAL A 170 -2.01 -7.99 -10.47
N LEU A 171 -0.79 -7.86 -10.99
CA LEU A 171 0.15 -6.82 -10.58
C LEU A 171 0.02 -5.63 -11.51
N CYS A 172 -0.29 -4.46 -10.98
CA CYS A 172 -0.24 -3.19 -11.70
C CYS A 172 1.01 -2.40 -11.30
N VAL A 173 1.56 -1.67 -12.26
CA VAL A 173 2.74 -0.84 -12.04
C VAL A 173 2.58 0.49 -12.76
N ALA A 174 2.68 1.59 -12.01
CA ALA A 174 2.89 2.92 -12.55
C ALA A 174 4.38 3.23 -12.55
N ALA A 175 4.90 3.82 -13.62
CA ALA A 175 6.32 4.02 -13.85
C ALA A 175 6.63 5.45 -14.31
N SER A 176 7.77 5.98 -13.83
CA SER A 176 8.21 7.35 -14.06
C SER A 176 8.78 7.60 -15.45
N ASP A 177 9.03 6.56 -16.23
CA ASP A 177 9.62 6.72 -17.56
C ASP A 177 9.11 5.65 -18.54
N PHE A 178 9.40 5.87 -19.83
CA PHE A 178 9.16 4.91 -20.88
C PHE A 178 10.01 3.64 -20.70
N TYR A 179 9.71 2.61 -21.47
CA TYR A 179 10.50 1.39 -21.45
C TYR A 179 11.89 1.64 -22.04
N ASP A 180 12.92 1.42 -21.22
CA ASP A 180 14.31 1.44 -21.63
C ASP A 180 15.01 0.16 -21.14
N PRO A 181 15.44 -0.74 -22.05
CA PRO A 181 16.16 -1.95 -21.66
C PRO A 181 17.53 -1.67 -21.03
N ALA A 182 18.14 -0.50 -21.27
CA ALA A 182 19.45 -0.12 -20.72
C ALA A 182 19.36 0.26 -19.23
N ASP A 183 18.17 0.59 -18.74
CA ASP A 183 17.93 0.88 -17.33
C ASP A 183 17.89 -0.39 -16.45
N TYR A 184 17.74 -1.57 -17.06
CA TYR A 184 17.63 -2.83 -16.32
C TYR A 184 18.99 -3.38 -15.90
N ILE A 185 19.06 -3.89 -14.67
CA ILE A 185 20.12 -4.78 -14.20
C ILE A 185 19.48 -6.16 -13.97
N ARG A 186 19.82 -7.13 -14.83
CA ARG A 186 19.20 -8.47 -14.84
C ARG A 186 20.08 -9.55 -14.24
N ASN A 187 21.33 -9.26 -13.98
CA ASN A 187 22.26 -10.16 -13.30
C ASN A 187 22.41 -9.68 -11.85
N TYR A 188 22.24 -10.59 -10.91
CA TYR A 188 22.28 -10.28 -9.48
C TYR A 188 23.66 -9.83 -9.01
N GLU A 189 24.75 -10.41 -9.52
CA GLU A 189 26.09 -10.01 -9.18
C GLU A 189 26.44 -8.61 -9.73
N ASP A 190 25.93 -8.27 -10.92
CA ASP A 190 26.07 -6.94 -11.47
C ASP A 190 25.29 -5.91 -10.64
N PHE A 191 24.11 -6.30 -10.12
CA PHE A 191 23.35 -5.46 -9.18
C PHE A 191 24.17 -5.18 -7.90
N LYS A 192 24.77 -6.21 -7.31
CA LYS A 192 25.63 -6.05 -6.12
C LYS A 192 26.85 -5.15 -6.37
N LYS A 193 27.45 -5.24 -7.55
CA LYS A 193 28.54 -4.33 -7.95
C LYS A 193 28.05 -2.89 -8.09
N TYR A 194 26.92 -2.72 -8.76
CA TYR A 194 26.29 -1.40 -8.98
C TYR A 194 26.00 -0.70 -7.65
N LEU A 195 25.44 -1.39 -6.66
CA LEU A 195 25.21 -0.81 -5.33
C LEU A 195 26.52 -0.37 -4.65
N LYS A 196 27.59 -1.15 -4.77
CA LYS A 196 28.91 -0.78 -4.22
C LYS A 196 29.53 0.44 -4.89
N GLU A 197 29.23 0.67 -6.17
CA GLU A 197 29.72 1.82 -6.93
C GLU A 197 28.96 3.10 -6.58
N LEU A 198 27.66 3.00 -6.29
CA LEU A 198 26.83 4.14 -5.85
C LEU A 198 27.25 4.70 -4.48
N ASN A 199 27.84 3.86 -3.63
CA ASN A 199 28.22 4.20 -2.25
C ASN A 199 29.69 4.62 -2.11
N ARG A 200 30.38 4.85 -3.23
CA ARG A 200 31.75 5.40 -3.27
C ARG A 200 31.74 6.88 -3.57
#